data_cf5e50603e9b6770e43620fdd8c1306b
#
_entry.id   cf5e50603e9b6770e43620fdd8c1306b
#
_cell.length_a   1.000
_cell.length_b   1.000
_cell.length_c   1.000
_cell.angle_alpha   90.00
_cell.angle_beta   90.00
_cell.angle_gamma   90.00
#
_symmetry.space_group_name_H-M   'P 1'
#
loop_
_entity.id
_entity.type
_entity.pdbx_description
1 polymer ?
#
loop_
_entity_poly.entity_id
_entity_poly.type
_entity_poly.pdbx_seq_one_letter_code
_entity_poly.pdbx_strand_id
1 'polypeptide(L)'
;MVDGFAFSEVVRKLANLIRIGKVSEIDGSNVRVQIGRVTTGWLPIVSCAGENLIWLPVSKGEQVAVFAPFGEFAQAFVLRSIHYNNFPAPTEQNTISVNAKSDVKVAGDGKCNVAFQNGFEIRVGNASLKMSDSKISINCGSSSIDISEDSVAINSGSIITNPPICKCTGGI
;
A
#
# COMPACT_ATOMS: atom_id res chain seq x y z
N MET A 1 50.40 -19.42 2.78
CA MET A 1 49.84 -19.30 1.41
C MET A 1 48.35 -19.62 1.56
N VAL A 2 47.48 -18.67 1.31
CA VAL A 2 46.03 -18.98 1.27
C VAL A 2 45.85 -19.74 -0.04
N ASP A 3 45.31 -20.97 0.03
CA ASP A 3 45.06 -21.78 -1.16
C ASP A 3 44.17 -20.97 -2.13
N GLY A 4 44.55 -20.93 -3.40
CA GLY A 4 43.80 -20.18 -4.42
C GLY A 4 42.33 -20.60 -4.51
N PHE A 5 42.00 -21.84 -4.11
CA PHE A 5 40.65 -22.35 -3.98
C PHE A 5 39.90 -21.67 -2.84
N ALA A 6 40.49 -21.52 -1.64
CA ALA A 6 39.87 -20.85 -0.51
C ALA A 6 39.58 -19.38 -0.80
N PHE A 7 40.49 -18.71 -1.52
CA PHE A 7 40.30 -17.32 -1.92
C PHE A 7 39.14 -17.16 -2.95
N SER A 8 39.10 -18.02 -3.95
CA SER A 8 38.03 -17.97 -4.98
C SER A 8 36.65 -18.28 -4.36
N GLU A 9 36.59 -19.18 -3.39
CA GLU A 9 35.34 -19.48 -2.67
C GLU A 9 34.86 -18.30 -1.83
N VAL A 10 35.75 -17.59 -1.15
CA VAL A 10 35.42 -16.36 -0.41
C VAL A 10 34.89 -15.29 -1.36
N VAL A 11 35.55 -15.08 -2.48
CA VAL A 11 35.10 -14.12 -3.51
C VAL A 11 33.70 -14.49 -4.04
N ARG A 12 33.46 -15.77 -4.33
CA ARG A 12 32.15 -16.27 -4.77
C ARG A 12 31.07 -15.98 -3.73
N LYS A 13 31.33 -16.28 -2.46
CA LYS A 13 30.40 -16.03 -1.35
C LYS A 13 30.11 -14.56 -1.17
N LEU A 14 31.13 -13.72 -1.20
CA LEU A 14 30.97 -12.25 -1.13
C LEU A 14 30.11 -11.73 -2.29
N ALA A 15 30.38 -12.19 -3.51
CA ALA A 15 29.62 -11.79 -4.70
C ALA A 15 28.15 -12.19 -4.65
N ASN A 16 27.81 -13.22 -3.87
CA ASN A 16 26.44 -13.73 -3.72
C ASN A 16 25.69 -13.17 -2.49
N LEU A 17 26.36 -12.47 -1.57
CA LEU A 17 25.72 -11.95 -0.37
C LEU A 17 24.49 -11.10 -0.68
N ILE A 18 24.59 -10.23 -1.67
CA ILE A 18 23.51 -9.36 -2.12
C ILE A 18 23.48 -9.36 -3.65
N ARG A 19 22.35 -9.73 -4.21
CA ARG A 19 22.13 -9.74 -5.66
C ARG A 19 20.82 -9.03 -6.01
N ILE A 20 20.84 -8.33 -7.12
CA ILE A 20 19.63 -7.72 -7.68
C ILE A 20 19.08 -8.64 -8.75
N GLY A 21 17.77 -8.88 -8.72
CA GLY A 21 17.08 -9.71 -9.69
C GLY A 21 15.63 -9.25 -9.92
N LYS A 22 14.91 -10.00 -10.74
CA LYS A 22 13.50 -9.76 -11.05
C LYS A 22 12.67 -10.98 -10.64
N VAL A 23 11.51 -10.74 -10.05
CA VAL A 23 10.56 -11.80 -9.71
C VAL A 23 10.08 -12.50 -10.97
N SER A 24 10.31 -13.81 -11.06
CA SER A 24 9.90 -14.66 -12.19
C SER A 24 8.62 -15.43 -11.89
N GLU A 25 8.48 -15.94 -10.68
CA GLU A 25 7.33 -16.72 -10.21
C GLU A 25 6.97 -16.34 -8.78
N ILE A 26 5.70 -16.51 -8.41
CA ILE A 26 5.14 -16.13 -7.11
C ILE A 26 4.29 -17.28 -6.61
N ASP A 27 4.47 -17.65 -5.34
CA ASP A 27 3.65 -18.61 -4.61
C ASP A 27 3.46 -18.12 -3.17
N GLY A 28 2.32 -17.48 -2.89
CA GLY A 28 2.00 -16.88 -1.60
C GLY A 28 3.05 -15.87 -1.15
N SER A 29 3.75 -16.17 -0.06
CA SER A 29 4.83 -15.36 0.51
C SER A 29 6.22 -15.69 -0.04
N ASN A 30 6.32 -16.61 -1.02
CA ASN A 30 7.57 -17.02 -1.64
C ASN A 30 7.64 -16.57 -3.09
N VAL A 31 8.84 -16.33 -3.56
CA VAL A 31 9.11 -15.95 -4.94
C VAL A 31 10.32 -16.68 -5.49
N ARG A 32 10.36 -16.87 -6.80
CA ARG A 32 11.58 -17.17 -7.53
C ARG A 32 12.11 -15.91 -8.19
N VAL A 33 13.40 -15.72 -8.15
CA VAL A 33 14.05 -14.51 -8.64
C VAL A 33 15.03 -14.88 -9.75
N GLN A 34 14.91 -14.23 -10.89
CA GLN A 34 15.87 -14.33 -11.98
C GLN A 34 17.00 -13.33 -11.75
N ILE A 35 18.22 -13.84 -11.59
CA ILE A 35 19.46 -13.09 -11.41
C ILE A 35 20.35 -13.37 -12.61
N GLY A 36 20.38 -12.49 -13.60
CA GLY A 36 21.06 -12.74 -14.86
C GLY A 36 20.45 -13.93 -15.59
N ARG A 37 21.24 -15.00 -15.74
CA ARG A 37 20.81 -16.26 -16.41
C ARG A 37 20.32 -17.33 -15.45
N VAL A 38 20.37 -17.09 -14.14
CA VAL A 38 20.03 -18.07 -13.11
C VAL A 38 18.71 -17.68 -12.45
N THR A 39 17.83 -18.67 -12.23
CA THR A 39 16.63 -18.52 -11.43
C THR A 39 16.83 -19.22 -10.09
N THR A 40 16.50 -18.56 -9.00
CA THR A 40 16.62 -19.12 -7.64
C THR A 40 15.60 -20.23 -7.40
N GLY A 41 15.76 -20.99 -6.32
CA GLY A 41 14.67 -21.72 -5.69
C GLY A 41 13.59 -20.77 -5.13
N TRP A 42 12.61 -21.30 -4.42
CA TRP A 42 11.63 -20.51 -3.70
C TRP A 42 12.27 -19.81 -2.51
N LEU A 43 12.14 -18.50 -2.45
CA LEU A 43 12.72 -17.64 -1.43
C LEU A 43 11.62 -16.86 -0.72
N PRO A 44 11.63 -16.77 0.62
CA PRO A 44 10.65 -15.99 1.36
C PRO A 44 10.84 -14.49 1.14
N ILE A 45 9.73 -13.76 1.13
CA ILE A 45 9.70 -12.31 1.04
C ILE A 45 9.75 -11.72 2.46
N VAL A 46 10.62 -10.76 2.69
CA VAL A 46 10.62 -9.96 3.92
C VAL A 46 9.41 -9.01 3.90
N SER A 47 8.56 -9.13 4.92
CA SER A 47 7.43 -8.25 5.18
C SER A 47 7.27 -8.05 6.69
N CYS A 48 6.41 -7.13 7.11
CA CYS A 48 6.02 -7.03 8.51
C CYS A 48 5.13 -8.24 8.87
N ALA A 49 5.74 -9.32 9.37
CA ALA A 49 5.09 -10.56 9.74
C ALA A 49 4.98 -10.68 11.26
N GLY A 50 3.83 -11.19 11.75
CA GLY A 50 3.54 -11.36 13.17
C GLY A 50 2.04 -11.26 13.43
N GLU A 51 1.65 -11.07 14.68
CA GLU A 51 0.26 -10.79 15.06
C GLU A 51 -0.25 -9.50 14.40
N ASN A 52 0.63 -8.49 14.30
CA ASN A 52 0.41 -7.28 13.53
C ASN A 52 1.18 -7.38 12.22
N LEU A 53 0.50 -7.33 11.09
CA LEU A 53 1.13 -7.51 9.78
C LEU A 53 0.78 -6.40 8.80
N ILE A 54 1.72 -6.11 7.90
CA ILE A 54 1.47 -5.35 6.68
C ILE A 54 1.85 -6.27 5.52
N TRP A 55 0.85 -6.67 4.75
CA TRP A 55 1.04 -7.50 3.58
C TRP A 55 0.88 -6.68 2.30
N LEU A 56 1.93 -6.61 1.52
CA LEU A 56 1.92 -5.98 0.20
C LEU A 56 2.31 -7.06 -0.81
N PRO A 57 1.40 -7.54 -1.68
CA PRO A 57 1.71 -8.56 -2.67
C PRO A 57 2.76 -8.05 -3.66
N VAL A 58 3.72 -8.91 -4.02
CA VAL A 58 4.71 -8.62 -5.08
C VAL A 58 4.11 -8.85 -6.45
N SER A 59 4.71 -8.24 -7.45
CA SER A 59 4.32 -8.42 -8.85
C SER A 59 5.40 -9.17 -9.63
N LYS A 60 4.99 -9.98 -10.60
CA LYS A 60 5.92 -10.59 -11.55
C LYS A 60 6.65 -9.49 -12.32
N GLY A 61 7.98 -9.64 -12.45
CA GLY A 61 8.84 -8.63 -13.04
C GLY A 61 9.31 -7.53 -12.07
N GLU A 62 8.83 -7.49 -10.83
CA GLU A 62 9.30 -6.55 -9.81
C GLU A 62 10.80 -6.75 -9.55
N GLN A 63 11.55 -5.65 -9.45
CA GLN A 63 12.96 -5.70 -9.13
C GLN A 63 13.16 -5.77 -7.63
N VAL A 64 13.99 -6.71 -7.21
CA VAL A 64 14.18 -7.07 -5.80
C VAL A 64 15.65 -7.28 -5.47
N ALA A 65 16.00 -7.12 -4.19
CA ALA A 65 17.29 -7.53 -3.66
C ALA A 65 17.18 -8.91 -3.00
N VAL A 66 18.04 -9.82 -3.38
CA VAL A 66 18.20 -11.14 -2.77
C VAL A 66 19.36 -11.07 -1.80
N PHE A 67 19.09 -11.35 -0.55
CA PHE A 67 20.09 -11.46 0.51
C PHE A 67 20.35 -12.93 0.78
N ALA A 68 21.58 -13.37 0.59
CA ALA A 68 22.01 -14.75 0.81
C ALA A 68 23.03 -14.80 1.94
N PRO A 69 22.64 -15.12 3.17
CA PRO A 69 23.57 -15.27 4.30
C PRO A 69 24.69 -16.24 3.93
N PHE A 70 25.91 -15.84 4.23
CA PHE A 70 27.13 -16.58 3.86
C PHE A 70 27.30 -16.85 2.36
N GLY A 71 26.56 -16.13 1.49
CA GLY A 71 26.58 -16.33 0.03
C GLY A 71 25.83 -17.59 -0.42
N GLU A 72 24.98 -18.17 0.44
CA GLU A 72 24.26 -19.42 0.18
C GLU A 72 22.77 -19.16 -0.11
N PHE A 73 22.32 -19.44 -1.31
CA PHE A 73 20.93 -19.21 -1.73
C PHE A 73 19.91 -20.10 -1.01
N ALA A 74 20.34 -21.21 -0.38
CA ALA A 74 19.44 -22.06 0.39
C ALA A 74 18.85 -21.36 1.63
N GLN A 75 19.50 -20.32 2.13
CA GLN A 75 19.06 -19.50 3.28
C GLN A 75 18.68 -18.08 2.86
N ALA A 76 18.56 -17.82 1.57
CA ALA A 76 18.30 -16.49 1.07
C ALA A 76 16.86 -16.05 1.31
N PHE A 77 16.68 -14.76 1.39
CA PHE A 77 15.39 -14.08 1.46
C PHE A 77 15.38 -12.85 0.56
N VAL A 78 14.19 -12.34 0.26
CA VAL A 78 13.99 -11.29 -0.72
C VAL A 78 13.47 -10.03 -0.05
N LEU A 79 14.19 -8.92 -0.25
CA LEU A 79 13.73 -7.57 0.04
C LEU A 79 13.20 -6.96 -1.26
N ARG A 80 11.93 -6.54 -1.23
CA ARG A 80 11.20 -6.06 -2.40
C ARG A 80 11.37 -4.56 -2.67
N SER A 81 10.82 -4.12 -3.81
CA SER A 81 10.51 -2.72 -4.16
C SER A 81 11.73 -1.87 -4.49
N ILE A 82 12.52 -2.31 -5.47
CA ILE A 82 13.51 -1.45 -6.11
C ILE A 82 12.86 -0.85 -7.35
N HIS A 83 12.71 0.47 -7.37
CA HIS A 83 12.14 1.19 -8.52
C HIS A 83 13.02 1.09 -9.76
N TYR A 84 12.40 0.90 -10.92
CA TYR A 84 13.06 0.92 -12.22
C TYR A 84 12.02 1.21 -13.33
N ASN A 85 12.44 1.23 -14.60
CA ASN A 85 11.62 1.68 -15.74
C ASN A 85 10.20 1.08 -15.83
N ASN A 86 10.02 -0.22 -15.52
CA ASN A 86 8.69 -0.85 -15.56
C ASN A 86 7.86 -0.59 -14.28
N PHE A 87 8.52 -0.23 -13.19
CA PHE A 87 7.93 0.11 -11.89
C PHE A 87 8.60 1.39 -11.38
N PRO A 88 8.30 2.55 -12.00
CA PRO A 88 8.90 3.83 -11.63
C PRO A 88 8.44 4.30 -10.26
N ALA A 89 9.24 5.12 -9.62
CA ALA A 89 8.82 5.85 -8.44
C ALA A 89 7.70 6.85 -8.79
N PRO A 90 6.81 7.18 -7.84
CA PRO A 90 5.87 8.28 -8.01
C PRO A 90 6.61 9.59 -8.33
N THR A 91 6.01 10.42 -9.19
CA THR A 91 6.58 11.72 -9.58
C THR A 91 6.39 12.80 -8.52
N GLU A 92 5.41 12.62 -7.65
CA GLU A 92 5.10 13.53 -6.56
C GLU A 92 6.16 13.42 -5.45
N GLN A 93 6.91 14.50 -5.25
CA GLN A 93 7.84 14.61 -4.14
C GLN A 93 7.09 15.08 -2.89
N ASN A 94 7.53 14.64 -1.72
CA ASN A 94 6.97 15.00 -0.41
C ASN A 94 5.53 14.48 -0.15
N THR A 95 5.08 13.47 -0.91
CA THR A 95 3.77 12.84 -0.72
C THR A 95 3.95 11.36 -0.37
N ILE A 96 3.28 10.90 0.69
CA ILE A 96 3.16 9.48 0.99
C ILE A 96 1.97 8.96 0.18
N SER A 97 2.23 8.09 -0.80
CA SER A 97 1.20 7.53 -1.67
C SER A 97 1.08 6.03 -1.48
N VAL A 98 -0.15 5.54 -1.28
CA VAL A 98 -0.48 4.12 -1.32
C VAL A 98 -1.38 3.89 -2.53
N ASN A 99 -0.82 3.33 -3.60
CA ASN A 99 -1.53 3.05 -4.84
C ASN A 99 -1.65 1.53 -5.04
N ALA A 100 -2.86 1.01 -5.07
CA ALA A 100 -3.12 -0.38 -5.33
C ALA A 100 -3.95 -0.54 -6.61
N LYS A 101 -3.64 -1.56 -7.41
CA LYS A 101 -4.47 -1.98 -8.56
C LYS A 101 -5.58 -2.96 -8.17
N SER A 102 -5.60 -3.37 -6.91
CA SER A 102 -6.57 -4.26 -6.30
C SER A 102 -7.13 -3.65 -5.02
N ASP A 103 -7.98 -4.38 -4.32
CA ASP A 103 -8.57 -3.93 -3.06
C ASP A 103 -7.50 -3.61 -2.01
N VAL A 104 -7.76 -2.56 -1.23
CA VAL A 104 -7.00 -2.22 -0.02
C VAL A 104 -7.85 -2.54 1.18
N LYS A 105 -7.37 -3.44 2.05
CA LYS A 105 -8.04 -3.81 3.29
C LYS A 105 -7.25 -3.27 4.49
N VAL A 106 -7.93 -2.48 5.33
CA VAL A 106 -7.43 -2.08 6.65
C VAL A 106 -8.40 -2.68 7.67
N ALA A 107 -7.92 -3.54 8.54
CA ALA A 107 -8.73 -4.22 9.53
C ALA A 107 -7.95 -4.36 10.85
N GLY A 108 -8.66 -4.32 11.97
CA GLY A 108 -8.09 -4.49 13.30
C GLY A 108 -9.21 -4.63 14.35
N ASP A 109 -8.88 -5.22 15.48
CA ASP A 109 -9.83 -5.42 16.60
C ASP A 109 -9.92 -4.19 17.51
N GLY A 110 -9.05 -3.20 17.32
CA GLY A 110 -9.00 -1.96 18.08
C GLY A 110 -9.61 -0.76 17.34
N LYS A 111 -9.28 0.44 17.82
CA LYS A 111 -9.71 1.69 17.22
C LYS A 111 -8.78 2.09 16.07
N CYS A 112 -9.36 2.57 14.97
CA CYS A 112 -8.62 3.27 13.93
C CYS A 112 -8.67 4.78 14.19
N ASN A 113 -7.52 5.41 14.46
CA ASN A 113 -7.40 6.85 14.61
C ASN A 113 -6.76 7.43 13.34
N VAL A 114 -7.45 8.37 12.70
CA VAL A 114 -6.97 9.11 11.53
C VAL A 114 -7.06 10.58 11.86
N ALA A 115 -5.93 11.29 11.91
CA ALA A 115 -5.88 12.71 12.25
C ALA A 115 -5.04 13.48 11.24
N PHE A 116 -5.59 14.54 10.68
CA PHE A 116 -4.92 15.48 9.78
C PHE A 116 -5.19 16.91 10.23
N GLN A 117 -4.21 17.79 10.09
CA GLN A 117 -4.36 19.19 10.49
C GLN A 117 -5.21 20.01 9.50
N ASN A 118 -5.12 19.73 8.20
CA ASN A 118 -5.71 20.61 7.17
C ASN A 118 -6.99 20.03 6.56
N GLY A 119 -7.24 18.75 6.70
CA GLY A 119 -8.45 18.11 6.18
C GLY A 119 -8.27 16.65 5.80
N PHE A 120 -9.39 16.01 5.54
CA PHE A 120 -9.50 14.61 5.15
C PHE A 120 -10.55 14.47 4.04
N GLU A 121 -10.26 13.72 3.00
CA GLU A 121 -11.20 13.46 1.91
C GLU A 121 -11.22 11.96 1.56
N ILE A 122 -12.43 11.42 1.45
CA ILE A 122 -12.69 10.11 0.83
C ILE A 122 -13.49 10.37 -0.45
N ARG A 123 -13.08 9.79 -1.57
CA ARG A 123 -13.78 9.93 -2.84
C ARG A 123 -14.01 8.58 -3.51
N VAL A 124 -15.21 8.36 -4.03
CA VAL A 124 -15.58 7.20 -4.85
C VAL A 124 -16.42 7.70 -6.02
N GLY A 125 -15.84 7.73 -7.22
CA GLY A 125 -16.51 8.29 -8.40
C GLY A 125 -16.96 9.73 -8.17
N ASN A 126 -18.28 9.97 -8.26
CA ASN A 126 -18.91 11.29 -8.04
C ASN A 126 -19.32 11.53 -6.58
N ALA A 127 -19.08 10.58 -5.68
CA ALA A 127 -19.37 10.73 -4.27
C ALA A 127 -18.10 11.13 -3.49
N SER A 128 -18.25 12.01 -2.51
CA SER A 128 -17.15 12.40 -1.62
C SER A 128 -17.61 12.73 -0.20
N LEU A 129 -16.76 12.40 0.76
CA LEU A 129 -16.83 12.89 2.14
C LEU A 129 -15.59 13.75 2.37
N LYS A 130 -15.79 15.02 2.71
CA LYS A 130 -14.71 15.95 3.04
C LYS A 130 -14.89 16.47 4.45
N MET A 131 -13.81 16.56 5.20
CA MET A 131 -13.75 17.18 6.51
C MET A 131 -12.61 18.18 6.57
N SER A 132 -12.88 19.36 7.10
CA SER A 132 -11.91 20.38 7.49
C SER A 132 -12.16 20.75 8.95
N ASP A 133 -11.39 21.68 9.50
CA ASP A 133 -11.58 22.15 10.87
C ASP A 133 -12.95 22.79 11.11
N SER A 134 -13.55 23.43 10.10
CA SER A 134 -14.82 24.18 10.23
C SER A 134 -16.01 23.58 9.49
N LYS A 135 -15.80 22.50 8.68
CA LYS A 135 -16.87 21.97 7.82
C LYS A 135 -16.74 20.49 7.53
N ILE A 136 -17.90 19.78 7.55
CA ILE A 136 -18.04 18.44 7.00
C ILE A 136 -18.98 18.52 5.80
N SER A 137 -18.58 17.97 4.65
CA SER A 137 -19.38 17.92 3.43
C SER A 137 -19.49 16.50 2.92
N ILE A 138 -20.71 16.05 2.70
CA ILE A 138 -21.03 14.78 2.05
C ILE A 138 -21.70 15.11 0.72
N ASN A 139 -21.12 14.70 -0.40
CA ASN A 139 -21.62 14.99 -1.74
C ASN A 139 -21.86 13.69 -2.51
N CYS A 140 -22.94 13.65 -3.29
CA CYS A 140 -23.21 12.57 -4.24
C CYS A 140 -23.97 13.13 -5.44
N GLY A 141 -23.28 13.33 -6.56
CA GLY A 141 -23.85 13.97 -7.74
C GLY A 141 -24.33 15.40 -7.45
N SER A 142 -25.62 15.66 -7.62
CA SER A 142 -26.25 16.96 -7.36
C SER A 142 -26.76 17.14 -5.92
N SER A 143 -26.65 16.13 -5.08
CA SER A 143 -27.10 16.16 -3.67
C SER A 143 -25.94 16.34 -2.73
N SER A 144 -26.11 17.16 -1.69
CA SER A 144 -25.11 17.36 -0.63
C SER A 144 -25.72 17.54 0.75
N ILE A 145 -24.92 17.20 1.76
CA ILE A 145 -25.15 17.55 3.16
C ILE A 145 -23.90 18.28 3.61
N ASP A 146 -24.08 19.50 4.08
CA ASP A 146 -23.03 20.37 4.60
C ASP A 146 -23.30 20.67 6.08
N ILE A 147 -22.35 20.38 6.93
CA ILE A 147 -22.39 20.64 8.37
C ILE A 147 -21.30 21.65 8.70
N SER A 148 -21.68 22.76 9.29
CA SER A 148 -20.79 23.78 9.83
C SER A 148 -21.10 24.03 11.30
N GLU A 149 -20.35 24.94 11.94
CA GLU A 149 -20.57 25.28 13.37
C GLU A 149 -22.00 25.74 13.65
N ASP A 150 -22.61 26.49 12.72
CA ASP A 150 -23.89 27.16 12.95
C ASP A 150 -25.06 26.53 12.19
N SER A 151 -24.81 25.59 11.28
CA SER A 151 -25.88 25.10 10.40
C SER A 151 -25.64 23.71 9.84
N VAL A 152 -26.75 23.06 9.49
CA VAL A 152 -26.78 21.85 8.64
C VAL A 152 -27.62 22.18 7.40
N ALA A 153 -26.98 22.21 6.26
CA ALA A 153 -27.64 22.44 4.98
C ALA A 153 -27.78 21.12 4.21
N ILE A 154 -28.97 20.85 3.71
CA ILE A 154 -29.26 19.69 2.85
C ILE A 154 -29.72 20.22 1.50
N ASN A 155 -28.94 19.95 0.46
CA ASN A 155 -29.26 20.31 -0.91
C ASN A 155 -29.60 19.03 -1.68
N SER A 156 -30.88 18.87 -2.02
CA SER A 156 -31.39 17.69 -2.72
C SER A 156 -32.72 18.01 -3.39
N GLY A 157 -33.04 17.33 -4.49
CA GLY A 157 -34.33 17.44 -5.17
C GLY A 157 -35.50 16.90 -4.32
N SER A 158 -35.24 15.98 -3.39
CA SER A 158 -36.23 15.49 -2.42
C SER A 158 -35.51 14.96 -1.17
N ILE A 159 -36.15 15.15 -0.01
CA ILE A 159 -35.73 14.55 1.26
C ILE A 159 -36.77 13.50 1.63
N ILE A 160 -36.36 12.25 1.70
CA ILE A 160 -37.22 11.13 2.10
C ILE A 160 -36.91 10.77 3.54
N THR A 161 -37.90 10.86 4.43
CA THR A 161 -37.81 10.43 5.82
C THR A 161 -38.72 9.22 6.05
N ASN A 162 -38.25 8.21 6.74
CA ASN A 162 -39.05 7.03 7.08
C ASN A 162 -38.83 6.63 8.55
N PRO A 163 -39.83 6.76 9.46
CA PRO A 163 -41.16 7.34 9.23
C PRO A 163 -41.11 8.87 9.00
N PRO A 164 -42.18 9.46 8.43
CA PRO A 164 -42.19 10.88 8.14
C PRO A 164 -42.11 11.65 9.49
N ILE A 165 -40.94 12.25 9.71
CA ILE A 165 -40.73 13.08 10.89
C ILE A 165 -41.32 14.44 10.57
N CYS A 166 -42.40 14.76 11.29
CA CYS A 166 -43.00 16.08 11.46
C CYS A 166 -42.93 17.04 10.25
N LYS A 167 -44.05 17.38 9.67
CA LYS A 167 -44.19 18.57 8.81
C LYS A 167 -43.83 19.79 9.67
N CYS A 168 -42.63 20.33 9.53
CA CYS A 168 -42.38 21.70 9.93
C CYS A 168 -43.19 22.59 9.02
N THR A 169 -44.44 22.92 9.39
CA THR A 169 -45.19 24.05 8.85
C THR A 169 -44.42 25.30 9.26
N GLY A 170 -43.60 25.83 8.35
CA GLY A 170 -43.04 27.17 8.49
C GLY A 170 -44.24 28.14 8.56
N GLY A 171 -44.52 28.62 9.75
CA GLY A 171 -45.32 29.82 9.93
C GLY A 171 -44.52 31.02 9.48
N ILE A 172 -45.11 31.82 8.65
CA ILE A 172 -44.69 33.16 8.18
C ILE A 172 -44.50 34.07 9.35
#